data_78a046809e72f044548b00e73178484a
#
_entry.id   78a046809e72f044548b00e73178484a
#
_cell.length_a   1.000
_cell.length_b   1.000
_cell.length_c   1.000
_cell.angle_alpha   90.00
_cell.angle_beta   90.00
_cell.angle_gamma   90.00
#
_symmetry.space_group_name_H-M   'P 1'
#
loop_
_entity.id
_entity.type
_entity.pdbx_description
1 polymer ?
#
loop_
_entity_poly.entity_id
_entity_poly.type
_entity_poly.pdbx_seq_one_letter_code
_entity_poly.pdbx_strand_id
1 'polypeptide(L)'
;MKSDIEIARSIELKKIKQVAESVDIPRDEVENYGRYIAKIPTHLIDEEKVKKSNLILVTAITATKAGIGKTTVSIGLALGLNKIGKKAIVALREPSLGPCFGMKGGAAGGGYAQVLPMEKINLHFTGDFHAITSAHNMISALLDNYLYQHQADGFGLKEIIWRRVLDVNDRSLRSIVTGLGPSTNGITEESGFDITPASEIMAILCLATDLDDLRRRIENIILGFRFDGTPFTVKELGVAGAITVLLKDAINPNLVQTTEGSAAFVHGGPFANIAHGCNSILATKMAMTFGDYVVTEAGFGADLGAEKFYNIKCRKSGLQPKLCLLYTSDAADD
;
A
#
# COMPACT_ATOMS: atom_id res chain seq x y z
N MET A 1 -23.34 11.80 -19.55
CA MET A 1 -23.01 10.68 -18.63
C MET A 1 -22.54 11.34 -17.32
N LYS A 2 -22.94 10.80 -16.14
CA LYS A 2 -22.46 11.36 -14.85
C LYS A 2 -20.98 11.06 -14.70
N SER A 3 -20.22 12.00 -14.14
CA SER A 3 -18.81 11.79 -13.76
C SER A 3 -18.70 10.84 -12.57
N ASP A 4 -17.51 10.25 -12.35
CA ASP A 4 -17.24 9.34 -11.22
C ASP A 4 -17.57 9.98 -9.87
N ILE A 5 -17.27 11.27 -9.72
CA ILE A 5 -17.56 12.05 -8.51
C ILE A 5 -19.07 12.24 -8.32
N GLU A 6 -19.82 12.52 -9.39
CA GLU A 6 -21.29 12.66 -9.32
C GLU A 6 -21.96 11.34 -8.98
N ILE A 7 -21.45 10.22 -9.50
CA ILE A 7 -21.91 8.88 -9.14
C ILE A 7 -21.61 8.62 -7.67
N ALA A 8 -20.38 8.79 -7.24
CA ALA A 8 -19.97 8.56 -5.85
C ALA A 8 -20.81 9.35 -4.83
N ARG A 9 -21.08 10.63 -5.13
CA ARG A 9 -21.91 11.52 -4.27
C ARG A 9 -23.40 11.19 -4.31
N SER A 10 -23.88 10.50 -5.33
CA SER A 10 -25.28 10.09 -5.44
C SER A 10 -25.62 8.82 -4.65
N ILE A 11 -24.60 8.12 -4.10
CA ILE A 11 -24.78 6.87 -3.35
C ILE A 11 -24.98 7.18 -1.86
N GLU A 12 -26.04 6.64 -1.27
CA GLU A 12 -26.23 6.64 0.17
C GLU A 12 -25.33 5.58 0.83
N LEU A 13 -24.36 6.04 1.63
CA LEU A 13 -23.37 5.15 2.27
C LEU A 13 -23.97 4.49 3.52
N LYS A 14 -23.77 3.18 3.64
CA LYS A 14 -23.99 2.44 4.89
C LYS A 14 -22.95 2.86 5.93
N LYS A 15 -23.32 2.86 7.21
CA LYS A 15 -22.34 3.01 8.29
C LYS A 15 -21.36 1.84 8.25
N ILE A 16 -20.08 2.09 8.48
CA ILE A 16 -19.03 1.06 8.30
C ILE A 16 -19.27 -0.19 9.18
N LYS A 17 -19.83 -0.03 10.37
CA LYS A 17 -20.19 -1.17 11.23
C LYS A 17 -21.27 -2.05 10.60
N GLN A 18 -22.19 -1.51 9.83
CA GLN A 18 -23.18 -2.28 9.09
C GLN A 18 -22.54 -3.06 7.92
N VAL A 19 -21.53 -2.44 7.29
CA VAL A 19 -20.74 -3.12 6.24
C VAL A 19 -19.93 -4.26 6.86
N ALA A 20 -19.30 -4.06 8.01
CA ALA A 20 -18.56 -5.08 8.73
C ALA A 20 -19.48 -6.26 9.13
N GLU A 21 -20.63 -5.97 9.73
CA GLU A 21 -21.63 -6.99 10.12
C GLU A 21 -22.12 -7.80 8.91
N SER A 22 -22.26 -7.20 7.73
CA SER A 22 -22.72 -7.90 6.52
C SER A 22 -21.76 -8.99 6.02
N VAL A 23 -20.53 -9.00 6.51
CA VAL A 23 -19.51 -10.01 6.19
C VAL A 23 -19.00 -10.74 7.43
N ASP A 24 -19.75 -10.70 8.54
CA ASP A 24 -19.45 -11.38 9.81
C ASP A 24 -18.19 -10.88 10.53
N ILE A 25 -17.76 -9.64 10.31
CA ILE A 25 -16.73 -8.99 11.12
C ILE A 25 -17.37 -8.57 12.46
N PRO A 26 -16.83 -8.97 13.62
CA PRO A 26 -17.37 -8.59 14.91
C PRO A 26 -17.40 -7.06 15.09
N ARG A 27 -18.53 -6.54 15.54
CA ARG A 27 -18.77 -5.09 15.63
C ARG A 27 -17.87 -4.37 16.64
N ASP A 28 -17.49 -5.03 17.68
CA ASP A 28 -16.59 -4.55 18.74
C ASP A 28 -15.12 -4.50 18.31
N GLU A 29 -14.75 -5.28 17.29
CA GLU A 29 -13.42 -5.28 16.70
C GLU A 29 -13.23 -4.20 15.61
N VAL A 30 -14.30 -3.48 15.26
CA VAL A 30 -14.26 -2.45 14.21
C VAL A 30 -13.74 -1.13 14.77
N GLU A 31 -12.51 -0.76 14.44
CA GLU A 31 -11.91 0.51 14.80
C GLU A 31 -12.31 1.61 13.82
N ASN A 32 -13.21 2.49 14.23
CA ASN A 32 -13.80 3.50 13.37
C ASN A 32 -12.83 4.63 13.01
N TYR A 33 -12.69 4.91 11.72
CA TYR A 33 -12.09 6.12 11.17
C TYR A 33 -13.19 7.02 10.55
N GLY A 34 -14.05 7.52 11.41
CA GLY A 34 -15.28 8.22 11.05
C GLY A 34 -16.45 7.25 10.79
N ARG A 35 -17.43 7.68 9.96
CA ARG A 35 -18.69 6.93 9.78
C ARG A 35 -18.59 5.78 8.78
N TYR A 36 -17.70 5.88 7.79
CA TYR A 36 -17.73 5.10 6.55
C TYR A 36 -16.42 4.35 6.28
N ILE A 37 -15.44 4.47 7.17
CA ILE A 37 -14.13 3.84 7.07
C ILE A 37 -13.80 3.24 8.43
N ALA A 38 -13.13 2.08 8.44
CA ALA A 38 -12.61 1.48 9.67
C ALA A 38 -11.29 0.77 9.41
N LYS A 39 -10.48 0.59 10.45
CA LYS A 39 -9.39 -0.39 10.47
C LYS A 39 -9.87 -1.68 11.13
N ILE A 40 -9.38 -2.79 10.61
CA ILE A 40 -9.71 -4.13 11.09
C ILE A 40 -8.44 -4.78 11.63
N PRO A 41 -8.41 -5.15 12.92
CA PRO A 41 -7.23 -5.70 13.56
C PRO A 41 -6.76 -7.00 12.92
N THR A 42 -5.45 -7.13 12.72
CA THR A 42 -4.84 -8.27 12.02
C THR A 42 -5.03 -9.60 12.71
N HIS A 43 -5.27 -9.63 14.05
CA HIS A 43 -5.52 -10.87 14.80
C HIS A 43 -6.81 -11.59 14.39
N LEU A 44 -7.71 -10.91 13.65
CA LEU A 44 -8.93 -11.53 13.11
C LEU A 44 -8.68 -12.42 11.89
N ILE A 45 -7.48 -12.42 11.33
CA ILE A 45 -7.12 -13.27 10.20
C ILE A 45 -7.17 -14.74 10.64
N ASP A 46 -8.00 -15.53 9.96
CA ASP A 46 -8.16 -16.96 10.17
C ASP A 46 -7.57 -17.73 8.99
N GLU A 47 -6.41 -18.35 9.19
CA GLU A 47 -5.69 -19.07 8.14
C GLU A 47 -6.47 -20.29 7.60
N GLU A 48 -7.36 -20.90 8.37
CA GLU A 48 -8.19 -22.00 7.89
C GLU A 48 -9.30 -21.50 6.94
N LYS A 49 -9.86 -20.33 7.22
CA LYS A 49 -10.80 -19.66 6.28
C LYS A 49 -10.08 -19.17 5.04
N VAL A 50 -8.88 -18.60 5.18
CA VAL A 50 -8.03 -18.18 4.05
C VAL A 50 -7.81 -19.33 3.06
N LYS A 51 -7.49 -20.54 3.54
CA LYS A 51 -7.29 -21.72 2.69
C LYS A 51 -8.54 -22.15 1.91
N LYS A 52 -9.72 -21.93 2.48
CA LYS A 52 -11.01 -22.30 1.85
C LYS A 52 -11.51 -21.26 0.84
N SER A 53 -11.15 -20.01 1.01
CA SER A 53 -11.56 -18.90 0.16
C SER A 53 -10.95 -18.99 -1.26
N ASN A 54 -11.61 -18.38 -2.22
CA ASN A 54 -11.22 -18.40 -3.63
C ASN A 54 -10.61 -17.05 -4.02
N LEU A 55 -9.29 -17.00 -4.13
CA LEU A 55 -8.58 -15.80 -4.58
C LEU A 55 -8.61 -15.70 -6.11
N ILE A 56 -9.01 -14.54 -6.62
CA ILE A 56 -9.07 -14.21 -8.05
C ILE A 56 -8.13 -13.03 -8.30
N LEU A 57 -7.15 -13.23 -9.18
CA LEU A 57 -6.28 -12.15 -9.65
C LEU A 57 -6.84 -11.53 -10.91
N VAL A 58 -6.94 -10.20 -10.94
CA VAL A 58 -7.26 -9.42 -12.14
C VAL A 58 -5.99 -8.75 -12.64
N THR A 59 -5.65 -9.00 -13.91
CA THR A 59 -4.49 -8.38 -14.57
C THR A 59 -4.80 -8.14 -16.05
N ALA A 60 -3.94 -7.40 -16.73
CA ALA A 60 -4.06 -7.16 -18.16
C ALA A 60 -2.79 -7.59 -18.88
N ILE A 61 -2.87 -7.86 -20.18
CA ILE A 61 -1.72 -8.31 -20.99
C ILE A 61 -0.58 -7.29 -20.89
N THR A 62 -0.88 -6.01 -21.08
CA THR A 62 0.12 -4.94 -21.05
C THR A 62 -0.40 -3.70 -20.34
N ALA A 63 0.51 -2.81 -19.97
CA ALA A 63 0.17 -1.53 -19.35
C ALA A 63 -0.04 -0.44 -20.40
N THR A 64 -0.97 0.49 -20.14
CA THR A 64 -1.16 1.71 -20.95
C THR A 64 -0.85 2.96 -20.13
N LYS A 65 -0.58 4.08 -20.82
CA LYS A 65 -0.27 5.38 -20.16
C LYS A 65 -1.41 5.89 -19.31
N ALA A 66 -2.65 5.75 -19.77
CA ALA A 66 -3.85 6.22 -19.07
C ALA A 66 -4.35 5.26 -17.97
N GLY A 67 -3.80 4.04 -17.91
CA GLY A 67 -4.34 2.96 -17.09
C GLY A 67 -5.36 2.11 -17.88
N ILE A 68 -5.49 0.86 -17.48
CA ILE A 68 -6.30 -0.17 -18.19
C ILE A 68 -7.56 -0.56 -17.43
N GLY A 69 -7.96 0.20 -16.41
CA GLY A 69 -9.22 -0.06 -15.69
C GLY A 69 -9.22 -1.32 -14.80
N LYS A 70 -8.07 -1.89 -14.43
CA LYS A 70 -8.01 -3.10 -13.57
C LYS A 70 -8.83 -2.96 -12.29
N THR A 71 -8.73 -1.83 -11.62
CA THR A 71 -9.48 -1.55 -10.39
C THR A 71 -10.98 -1.57 -10.65
N THR A 72 -11.43 -0.93 -11.74
CA THR A 72 -12.85 -0.94 -12.16
C THR A 72 -13.33 -2.37 -12.46
N VAL A 73 -12.55 -3.17 -13.18
CA VAL A 73 -12.88 -4.57 -13.49
C VAL A 73 -12.89 -5.42 -12.21
N SER A 74 -11.94 -5.22 -11.30
CA SER A 74 -11.88 -5.96 -10.03
C SER A 74 -13.09 -5.68 -9.15
N ILE A 75 -13.47 -4.42 -9.03
CA ILE A 75 -14.68 -4.03 -8.27
C ILE A 75 -15.93 -4.56 -8.98
N GLY A 76 -16.05 -4.36 -10.29
CA GLY A 76 -17.18 -4.83 -11.09
C GLY A 76 -17.38 -6.35 -11.00
N LEU A 77 -16.29 -7.12 -11.01
CA LEU A 77 -16.34 -8.57 -10.82
C LEU A 77 -16.86 -8.95 -9.43
N ALA A 78 -16.37 -8.29 -8.37
CA ALA A 78 -16.85 -8.53 -7.02
C ALA A 78 -18.33 -8.16 -6.85
N LEU A 79 -18.77 -7.04 -7.46
CA LEU A 79 -20.19 -6.65 -7.49
C LEU A 79 -21.05 -7.69 -8.24
N GLY A 80 -20.59 -8.16 -9.40
CA GLY A 80 -21.28 -9.19 -10.18
C GLY A 80 -21.40 -10.51 -9.41
N LEU A 81 -20.33 -10.94 -8.71
CA LEU A 81 -20.37 -12.12 -7.86
C LEU A 81 -21.37 -11.97 -6.71
N ASN A 82 -21.40 -10.82 -6.04
CA ASN A 82 -22.37 -10.53 -4.98
C ASN A 82 -23.80 -10.55 -5.52
N LYS A 83 -24.03 -10.01 -6.73
CA LYS A 83 -25.36 -9.99 -7.37
C LYS A 83 -25.92 -11.37 -7.67
N ILE A 84 -25.06 -12.35 -7.92
CA ILE A 84 -25.46 -13.76 -8.09
C ILE A 84 -25.41 -14.57 -6.80
N GLY A 85 -25.38 -13.91 -5.64
CA GLY A 85 -25.48 -14.53 -4.33
C GLY A 85 -24.18 -15.15 -3.80
N LYS A 86 -23.02 -14.78 -4.36
CA LYS A 86 -21.72 -15.17 -3.82
C LYS A 86 -21.23 -14.13 -2.83
N LYS A 87 -20.54 -14.56 -1.76
CA LYS A 87 -19.94 -13.66 -0.78
C LYS A 87 -18.57 -13.22 -1.28
N ALA A 88 -18.53 -12.11 -2.06
CA ALA A 88 -17.31 -11.61 -2.68
C ALA A 88 -16.86 -10.31 -2.05
N ILE A 89 -15.54 -10.20 -1.78
CA ILE A 89 -14.87 -9.01 -1.24
C ILE A 89 -13.75 -8.62 -2.20
N VAL A 90 -13.59 -7.32 -2.46
CA VAL A 90 -12.45 -6.82 -3.24
C VAL A 90 -11.36 -6.33 -2.32
N ALA A 91 -10.09 -6.64 -2.65
CA ALA A 91 -8.90 -6.17 -1.92
C ALA A 91 -7.99 -5.38 -2.86
N LEU A 92 -7.82 -4.09 -2.59
CA LEU A 92 -7.20 -3.11 -3.48
C LEU A 92 -6.00 -2.43 -2.83
N ARG A 93 -5.18 -1.80 -3.66
CA ARG A 93 -4.13 -0.88 -3.20
C ARG A 93 -4.72 0.46 -2.79
N GLU A 94 -4.09 1.07 -1.81
CA GLU A 94 -4.31 2.46 -1.46
C GLU A 94 -3.68 3.37 -2.52
N PRO A 95 -4.39 4.40 -3.01
CA PRO A 95 -3.84 5.33 -3.98
C PRO A 95 -2.88 6.32 -3.34
N SER A 96 -1.80 6.66 -4.07
CA SER A 96 -0.87 7.75 -3.74
C SER A 96 -1.39 9.08 -4.26
N LEU A 97 -1.11 10.18 -3.55
CA LEU A 97 -1.50 11.54 -3.96
C LEU A 97 -0.88 11.95 -5.29
N GLY A 98 0.39 11.62 -5.53
CA GLY A 98 1.07 11.97 -6.77
C GLY A 98 0.30 11.51 -8.02
N PRO A 99 0.00 10.22 -8.20
CA PRO A 99 -0.85 9.73 -9.29
C PRO A 99 -2.28 10.28 -9.29
N CYS A 100 -2.90 10.54 -8.12
CA CYS A 100 -4.25 11.10 -8.04
C CYS A 100 -4.34 12.49 -8.69
N PHE A 101 -3.33 13.31 -8.54
CA PHE A 101 -3.20 14.63 -9.18
C PHE A 101 -2.49 14.57 -10.54
N GLY A 102 -2.16 13.39 -11.04
CA GLY A 102 -1.53 13.16 -12.33
C GLY A 102 -2.51 12.69 -13.42
N MET A 103 -1.96 12.22 -14.53
CA MET A 103 -2.73 11.76 -15.70
C MET A 103 -3.65 10.56 -15.41
N LYS A 104 -3.34 9.74 -14.41
CA LYS A 104 -4.13 8.54 -14.08
C LYS A 104 -5.36 8.83 -13.22
N GLY A 105 -5.42 10.01 -12.56
CA GLY A 105 -6.47 10.32 -11.61
C GLY A 105 -6.50 9.38 -10.39
N GLY A 106 -7.62 9.33 -9.69
CA GLY A 106 -7.80 8.48 -8.50
C GLY A 106 -7.88 6.99 -8.82
N ALA A 107 -7.59 6.16 -7.81
CA ALA A 107 -7.55 4.69 -7.92
C ALA A 107 -8.71 3.99 -7.18
N ALA A 108 -9.83 4.67 -6.97
CA ALA A 108 -11.02 4.11 -6.31
C ALA A 108 -11.98 3.36 -7.25
N GLY A 109 -11.56 3.08 -8.49
CA GLY A 109 -12.42 2.55 -9.56
C GLY A 109 -13.05 3.65 -10.41
N GLY A 110 -14.04 3.32 -11.25
CA GLY A 110 -14.72 4.27 -12.12
C GLY A 110 -16.16 3.86 -12.44
N GLY A 111 -16.97 4.81 -12.87
CA GLY A 111 -18.39 4.60 -13.13
C GLY A 111 -19.13 4.10 -11.89
N TYR A 112 -19.92 3.05 -12.07
CA TYR A 112 -20.63 2.38 -10.97
C TYR A 112 -19.79 1.33 -10.24
N ALA A 113 -18.57 1.04 -10.70
CA ALA A 113 -17.63 0.13 -10.04
C ALA A 113 -16.59 0.92 -9.26
N GLN A 114 -16.97 1.47 -8.12
CA GLN A 114 -16.11 2.27 -7.24
C GLN A 114 -16.13 1.76 -5.80
N VAL A 115 -15.04 2.02 -5.05
CA VAL A 115 -14.99 1.94 -3.58
C VAL A 115 -15.21 3.33 -2.98
N LEU A 116 -15.96 3.39 -1.90
CA LEU A 116 -16.45 4.63 -1.29
C LEU A 116 -16.09 4.70 0.21
N PRO A 117 -15.84 5.89 0.75
CA PRO A 117 -15.95 7.22 0.15
C PRO A 117 -14.73 7.58 -0.72
N MET A 118 -14.93 7.74 -2.02
CA MET A 118 -13.90 7.88 -3.02
C MET A 118 -12.95 9.07 -2.77
N GLU A 119 -13.50 10.23 -2.43
CA GLU A 119 -12.70 11.44 -2.17
C GLU A 119 -11.73 11.24 -0.98
N LYS A 120 -12.15 10.56 0.10
CA LYS A 120 -11.29 10.26 1.24
C LYS A 120 -10.21 9.24 0.89
N ILE A 121 -10.58 8.19 0.16
CA ILE A 121 -9.64 7.14 -0.26
C ILE A 121 -8.53 7.72 -1.15
N ASN A 122 -8.88 8.61 -2.07
CA ASN A 122 -7.92 9.23 -3.00
C ASN A 122 -7.03 10.31 -2.37
N LEU A 123 -7.33 10.78 -1.17
CA LEU A 123 -6.57 11.84 -0.50
C LEU A 123 -5.80 11.27 0.71
N HIS A 124 -6.20 11.63 1.92
CA HIS A 124 -5.46 11.26 3.13
C HIS A 124 -5.93 9.96 3.79
N PHE A 125 -7.06 9.45 3.38
CA PHE A 125 -7.70 8.21 3.78
C PHE A 125 -7.70 7.99 5.31
N THR A 126 -6.86 7.06 5.80
CA THR A 126 -6.66 6.79 7.24
C THR A 126 -5.28 7.21 7.73
N GLY A 127 -4.45 7.81 6.86
CA GLY A 127 -3.13 8.29 7.19
C GLY A 127 -2.00 7.27 7.03
N ASP A 128 -2.24 6.12 6.41
CA ASP A 128 -1.21 5.08 6.27
C ASP A 128 -0.01 5.56 5.44
N PHE A 129 -0.25 6.26 4.32
CA PHE A 129 0.80 6.90 3.54
C PHE A 129 1.58 7.95 4.33
N HIS A 130 0.89 8.71 5.17
CA HIS A 130 1.53 9.68 6.05
C HIS A 130 2.40 8.99 7.11
N ALA A 131 1.92 7.91 7.71
CA ALA A 131 2.70 7.10 8.66
C ALA A 131 3.96 6.53 8.00
N ILE A 132 3.85 6.01 6.79
CA ILE A 132 4.99 5.49 5.99
C ILE A 132 5.98 6.61 5.66
N THR A 133 5.50 7.78 5.20
CA THR A 133 6.34 8.95 4.93
C THR A 133 7.09 9.39 6.18
N SER A 134 6.39 9.47 7.31
CA SER A 134 6.98 9.86 8.60
C SER A 134 8.01 8.85 9.07
N ALA A 135 7.72 7.55 9.01
CA ALA A 135 8.62 6.47 9.38
C ALA A 135 9.91 6.49 8.53
N HIS A 136 9.76 6.62 7.22
CA HIS A 136 10.88 6.69 6.28
C HIS A 136 11.79 7.90 6.54
N ASN A 137 11.20 9.08 6.63
CA ASN A 137 11.94 10.33 6.84
C ASN A 137 12.53 10.44 8.25
N MET A 138 11.90 9.81 9.25
CA MET A 138 12.48 9.70 10.58
C MET A 138 13.78 8.90 10.58
N ILE A 139 13.87 7.81 9.81
CA ILE A 139 15.12 7.07 9.62
C ILE A 139 16.20 7.99 9.02
N SER A 140 15.86 8.77 7.98
CA SER A 140 16.81 9.72 7.36
C SER A 140 17.33 10.74 8.39
N ALA A 141 16.42 11.37 9.13
CA ALA A 141 16.79 12.37 10.13
C ALA A 141 17.66 11.78 11.27
N LEU A 142 17.34 10.55 11.71
CA LEU A 142 18.10 9.87 12.76
C LEU A 142 19.50 9.42 12.26
N LEU A 143 19.59 9.02 10.98
CA LEU A 143 20.86 8.71 10.33
C LEU A 143 21.76 9.95 10.25
N ASP A 144 21.23 11.09 9.77
CA ASP A 144 21.97 12.34 9.70
C ASP A 144 22.49 12.77 11.09
N ASN A 145 21.61 12.67 12.10
CA ASN A 145 22.02 12.98 13.48
C ASN A 145 23.07 11.99 14.00
N TYR A 146 22.95 10.71 13.69
CA TYR A 146 23.95 9.70 14.09
C TYR A 146 25.31 9.99 13.48
N LEU A 147 25.38 10.28 12.19
CA LEU A 147 26.61 10.66 11.49
C LEU A 147 27.24 11.90 12.09
N TYR A 148 26.43 12.93 12.37
CA TYR A 148 26.91 14.16 12.99
C TYR A 148 27.51 13.92 14.40
N GLN A 149 26.81 13.16 15.25
CA GLN A 149 27.24 12.91 16.64
C GLN A 149 28.49 12.04 16.73
N HIS A 150 28.70 11.10 15.78
CA HIS A 150 29.83 10.16 15.81
C HIS A 150 31.00 10.57 14.89
N GLN A 151 30.94 11.77 14.32
CA GLN A 151 31.98 12.29 13.44
C GLN A 151 33.35 12.37 14.18
N ALA A 152 33.31 12.78 15.45
CA ALA A 152 34.52 12.88 16.28
C ALA A 152 35.14 11.51 16.62
N ASP A 153 34.34 10.44 16.61
CA ASP A 153 34.77 9.07 16.84
C ASP A 153 35.35 8.40 15.58
N GLY A 154 35.39 9.14 14.46
CA GLY A 154 35.85 8.65 13.17
C GLY A 154 34.82 7.75 12.44
N PHE A 155 33.58 7.72 12.89
CA PHE A 155 32.54 7.01 12.17
C PHE A 155 32.12 7.77 10.93
N GLY A 156 31.98 7.04 9.81
CA GLY A 156 31.50 7.58 8.55
C GLY A 156 31.03 6.47 7.61
N LEU A 157 30.18 6.83 6.69
CA LEU A 157 29.75 5.96 5.59
C LEU A 157 30.41 6.43 4.30
N LYS A 158 30.89 5.47 3.52
CA LYS A 158 31.42 5.73 2.17
C LYS A 158 30.31 6.15 1.22
N GLU A 159 29.13 5.56 1.41
CA GLU A 159 27.96 5.78 0.57
C GLU A 159 26.70 5.68 1.43
N ILE A 160 25.79 6.65 1.29
CA ILE A 160 24.45 6.66 1.87
C ILE A 160 23.46 6.40 0.74
N ILE A 161 22.70 5.32 0.85
CA ILE A 161 21.69 4.94 -0.15
C ILE A 161 20.29 5.26 0.30
N TRP A 162 20.08 5.55 1.59
CA TRP A 162 18.79 5.89 2.15
C TRP A 162 18.48 7.37 1.91
N ARG A 163 17.46 7.63 1.09
CA ARG A 163 17.01 8.97 0.73
C ARG A 163 15.80 9.37 1.58
N ARG A 164 15.12 10.45 1.22
CA ARG A 164 13.86 10.88 1.79
C ARG A 164 12.69 10.53 0.87
N VAL A 165 11.45 10.62 1.37
CA VAL A 165 10.25 10.43 0.55
C VAL A 165 9.25 11.55 0.79
N LEU A 166 8.45 11.82 -0.27
CA LEU A 166 7.32 12.73 -0.23
C LEU A 166 6.24 12.18 -1.16
N ASP A 167 4.96 12.21 -0.75
CA ASP A 167 3.89 11.61 -1.55
C ASP A 167 3.36 12.55 -2.65
N VAL A 168 4.28 13.15 -3.39
CA VAL A 168 4.02 13.97 -4.57
C VAL A 168 5.03 13.66 -5.68
N ASN A 169 4.65 13.95 -6.92
CA ASN A 169 5.57 13.88 -8.08
C ASN A 169 6.33 15.19 -8.19
N ASP A 170 7.54 15.27 -7.61
CA ASP A 170 8.41 16.43 -7.71
C ASP A 170 9.78 16.06 -8.28
N ARG A 171 10.03 16.48 -9.53
CA ARG A 171 11.31 16.22 -10.21
C ARG A 171 12.44 17.08 -9.68
N SER A 172 12.14 18.25 -9.12
CA SER A 172 13.13 19.19 -8.60
C SER A 172 13.84 18.67 -7.36
N LEU A 173 13.17 17.75 -6.62
CA LEU A 173 13.69 17.18 -5.39
C LEU A 173 14.46 15.86 -5.60
N ARG A 174 14.67 15.41 -6.84
CA ARG A 174 15.38 14.14 -7.10
C ARG A 174 16.84 14.16 -6.67
N SER A 175 17.50 15.30 -6.77
CA SER A 175 18.84 15.54 -6.25
C SER A 175 18.88 16.88 -5.56
N ILE A 176 19.25 16.88 -4.30
CA ILE A 176 19.37 18.07 -3.44
C ILE A 176 20.66 17.98 -2.63
N VAL A 177 21.04 19.08 -2.03
CA VAL A 177 22.11 19.12 -1.03
C VAL A 177 21.47 19.37 0.33
N THR A 178 21.77 18.52 1.31
CA THR A 178 21.35 18.64 2.70
C THR A 178 22.49 19.15 3.58
N GLY A 179 22.20 19.58 4.81
CA GLY A 179 23.22 20.02 5.79
C GLY A 179 23.89 21.36 5.43
N LEU A 180 23.32 22.18 4.56
CA LEU A 180 23.87 23.52 4.22
C LEU A 180 23.69 24.49 5.39
N GLY A 181 24.66 25.40 5.59
CA GLY A 181 24.65 26.43 6.61
C GLY A 181 25.64 26.17 7.74
N PRO A 182 25.32 26.54 9.00
CA PRO A 182 26.23 26.33 10.13
C PRO A 182 26.44 24.83 10.40
N SER A 183 27.58 24.48 10.98
CA SER A 183 27.97 23.08 11.28
C SER A 183 26.94 22.31 12.11
N THR A 184 26.09 23.00 12.87
CA THR A 184 24.96 22.42 13.62
C THR A 184 23.84 21.88 12.76
N ASN A 185 23.82 22.19 11.45
CA ASN A 185 22.85 21.64 10.50
C ASN A 185 23.19 20.22 10.03
N GLY A 186 24.31 19.66 10.48
CA GLY A 186 24.76 18.32 10.09
C GLY A 186 25.88 18.33 9.06
N ILE A 187 26.08 17.21 8.43
CA ILE A 187 27.10 17.02 7.38
C ILE A 187 26.50 17.38 6.03
N THR A 188 27.23 18.19 5.25
CA THR A 188 26.79 18.54 3.89
C THR A 188 26.93 17.34 2.97
N GLU A 189 25.84 16.90 2.37
CA GLU A 189 25.82 15.73 1.48
C GLU A 189 24.78 15.86 0.37
N GLU A 190 24.97 15.08 -0.72
CA GLU A 190 23.94 14.90 -1.73
C GLU A 190 22.87 13.92 -1.22
N SER A 191 21.61 14.26 -1.43
CA SER A 191 20.46 13.44 -1.09
C SER A 191 19.35 13.66 -2.12
N GLY A 192 18.13 13.24 -1.82
CA GLY A 192 16.96 13.45 -2.67
C GLY A 192 15.68 12.94 -2.06
N PHE A 193 14.59 13.19 -2.78
CA PHE A 193 13.28 12.67 -2.43
C PHE A 193 12.77 11.71 -3.50
N ASP A 194 12.36 10.51 -3.08
CA ASP A 194 11.55 9.60 -3.87
C ASP A 194 10.07 9.75 -3.50
N ILE A 195 9.17 9.16 -4.27
CA ILE A 195 7.74 9.18 -3.94
C ILE A 195 7.43 8.10 -2.88
N THR A 196 6.52 8.38 -1.94
CA THR A 196 6.21 7.47 -0.83
C THR A 196 5.90 6.02 -1.26
N PRO A 197 5.15 5.73 -2.36
CA PRO A 197 4.96 4.35 -2.83
C PRO A 197 6.23 3.61 -3.26
N ALA A 198 7.32 4.32 -3.46
CA ALA A 198 8.64 3.75 -3.74
C ALA A 198 9.45 3.43 -2.47
N SER A 199 8.95 3.83 -1.31
CA SER A 199 9.58 3.55 -0.01
C SER A 199 9.73 2.06 0.24
N GLU A 200 10.90 1.65 0.74
CA GLU A 200 11.11 0.29 1.23
C GLU A 200 10.17 -0.02 2.42
N ILE A 201 9.85 0.98 3.27
CA ILE A 201 8.85 0.84 4.34
C ILE A 201 7.47 0.46 3.77
N MET A 202 7.05 1.04 2.65
CA MET A 202 5.80 0.67 1.98
C MET A 202 5.83 -0.79 1.53
N ALA A 203 6.91 -1.25 0.92
CA ALA A 203 7.06 -2.64 0.49
C ALA A 203 7.08 -3.61 1.68
N ILE A 204 7.80 -3.25 2.74
CA ILE A 204 7.88 -4.02 3.99
C ILE A 204 6.49 -4.15 4.63
N LEU A 205 5.74 -3.06 4.79
CA LEU A 205 4.39 -3.07 5.35
C LEU A 205 3.46 -4.03 4.57
N CYS A 206 3.55 -4.00 3.25
CA CYS A 206 2.71 -4.84 2.39
C CYS A 206 3.07 -6.32 2.40
N LEU A 207 4.30 -6.67 2.79
CA LEU A 207 4.80 -8.05 2.88
C LEU A 207 4.89 -8.59 4.31
N ALA A 208 4.69 -7.75 5.31
CA ALA A 208 4.69 -8.16 6.71
C ALA A 208 3.47 -9.04 7.03
N THR A 209 3.66 -9.97 7.95
CA THR A 209 2.62 -10.88 8.46
C THR A 209 2.05 -10.44 9.81
N ASP A 210 2.83 -9.67 10.55
CA ASP A 210 2.49 -9.13 11.88
C ASP A 210 3.48 -8.01 12.26
N LEU A 211 3.31 -7.42 13.44
CA LEU A 211 4.19 -6.34 13.94
C LEU A 211 5.63 -6.80 14.19
N ASP A 212 5.84 -8.03 14.61
CA ASP A 212 7.18 -8.56 14.88
C ASP A 212 7.93 -8.82 13.58
N ASP A 213 7.25 -9.36 12.56
CA ASP A 213 7.82 -9.48 11.19
C ASP A 213 8.10 -8.11 10.58
N LEU A 214 7.20 -7.13 10.79
CA LEU A 214 7.40 -5.74 10.36
C LEU A 214 8.68 -5.15 10.97
N ARG A 215 8.82 -5.25 12.29
CA ARG A 215 10.01 -4.77 13.01
C ARG A 215 11.28 -5.44 12.53
N ARG A 216 11.30 -6.77 12.44
CA ARG A 216 12.49 -7.53 11.97
C ARG A 216 12.91 -7.12 10.57
N ARG A 217 11.96 -6.83 9.67
CA ARG A 217 12.25 -6.33 8.31
C ARG A 217 12.83 -4.93 8.33
N ILE A 218 12.28 -4.04 9.17
CA ILE A 218 12.80 -2.69 9.36
C ILE A 218 14.24 -2.73 9.90
N GLU A 219 14.55 -3.62 10.84
CA GLU A 219 15.90 -3.81 11.36
C GLU A 219 16.94 -4.13 10.26
N ASN A 220 16.52 -4.84 9.23
CA ASN A 220 17.39 -5.28 8.13
C ASN A 220 17.53 -4.28 6.97
N ILE A 221 16.85 -3.12 7.01
CA ILE A 221 17.01 -2.08 6.01
C ILE A 221 18.46 -1.59 5.99
N ILE A 222 19.08 -1.57 4.82
CA ILE A 222 20.42 -1.03 4.60
C ILE A 222 20.32 0.47 4.36
N LEU A 223 21.04 1.25 5.13
CA LEU A 223 21.06 2.71 5.05
C LEU A 223 22.23 3.23 4.21
N GLY A 224 23.32 2.48 4.19
CA GLY A 224 24.54 2.82 3.47
C GLY A 224 25.62 1.77 3.66
N PHE A 225 26.80 2.08 3.15
CA PHE A 225 27.97 1.18 3.24
C PHE A 225 29.16 1.91 3.89
N ARG A 226 29.88 1.19 4.77
CA ARG A 226 31.13 1.65 5.35
C ARG A 226 32.27 1.64 4.33
N PHE A 227 33.41 2.22 4.69
CA PHE A 227 34.61 2.26 3.83
C PHE A 227 35.20 0.88 3.53
N ASP A 228 34.95 -0.11 4.38
CA ASP A 228 35.34 -1.53 4.18
C ASP A 228 34.30 -2.30 3.31
N GLY A 229 33.21 -1.65 2.88
CA GLY A 229 32.15 -2.26 2.08
C GLY A 229 31.06 -2.98 2.89
N THR A 230 31.15 -2.99 4.22
CA THR A 230 30.11 -3.60 5.05
C THR A 230 28.86 -2.70 5.12
N PRO A 231 27.64 -3.27 5.10
CA PRO A 231 26.40 -2.49 5.21
C PRO A 231 26.25 -1.89 6.61
N PHE A 232 25.63 -0.72 6.69
CA PHE A 232 25.09 -0.13 7.92
C PHE A 232 23.58 -0.16 7.88
N THR A 233 22.96 -0.73 8.91
CA THR A 233 21.54 -1.05 8.92
C THR A 233 20.75 -0.25 9.96
N VAL A 234 19.41 -0.24 9.84
CA VAL A 234 18.51 0.34 10.85
C VAL A 234 18.68 -0.33 12.22
N LYS A 235 19.04 -1.63 12.25
CA LYS A 235 19.36 -2.34 13.50
C LYS A 235 20.55 -1.71 14.22
N GLU A 236 21.60 -1.40 13.49
CA GLU A 236 22.81 -0.76 14.04
C GLU A 236 22.59 0.69 14.43
N LEU A 237 21.72 1.40 13.68
CA LEU A 237 21.24 2.74 14.07
C LEU A 237 20.43 2.70 15.38
N GLY A 238 19.84 1.55 15.74
CA GLY A 238 19.16 1.33 17.02
C GLY A 238 17.73 1.87 17.11
N VAL A 239 17.07 2.20 15.99
CA VAL A 239 15.80 2.93 15.97
C VAL A 239 14.59 2.10 15.52
N ALA A 240 14.75 0.83 15.16
CA ALA A 240 13.68 0.01 14.58
C ALA A 240 12.40 -0.04 15.43
N GLY A 241 12.52 -0.07 16.75
CA GLY A 241 11.35 -0.06 17.65
C GLY A 241 10.52 1.21 17.53
N ALA A 242 11.16 2.38 17.52
CA ALA A 242 10.49 3.67 17.35
C ALA A 242 9.79 3.77 15.96
N ILE A 243 10.46 3.29 14.91
CA ILE A 243 9.89 3.26 13.56
C ILE A 243 8.68 2.32 13.49
N THR A 244 8.73 1.15 14.14
CA THR A 244 7.60 0.21 14.20
C THR A 244 6.39 0.82 14.89
N VAL A 245 6.58 1.61 15.96
CA VAL A 245 5.49 2.30 16.67
C VAL A 245 4.76 3.29 15.77
N LEU A 246 5.47 3.99 14.88
CA LEU A 246 4.82 4.89 13.91
C LEU A 246 3.89 4.15 12.93
N LEU A 247 4.10 2.86 12.74
CA LEU A 247 3.37 2.02 11.79
C LEU A 247 2.33 1.09 12.45
N LYS A 248 2.18 1.12 13.78
CA LYS A 248 1.34 0.16 14.53
C LYS A 248 -0.13 0.16 14.10
N ASP A 249 -0.67 1.33 13.74
CA ASP A 249 -2.05 1.46 13.28
C ASP A 249 -2.14 1.26 11.75
N ALA A 250 -1.09 1.66 11.04
CA ALA A 250 -1.00 1.51 9.59
C ALA A 250 -0.91 0.04 9.11
N ILE A 251 -0.52 -0.90 9.98
CA ILE A 251 -0.48 -2.33 9.63
C ILE A 251 -1.86 -2.96 9.49
N ASN A 252 -2.89 -2.38 10.12
CA ASN A 252 -4.26 -2.88 10.09
C ASN A 252 -4.95 -2.48 8.77
N PRO A 253 -5.53 -3.45 8.01
CA PRO A 253 -6.22 -3.16 6.76
C PRO A 253 -7.43 -2.24 6.93
N ASN A 254 -7.66 -1.38 5.94
CA ASN A 254 -8.78 -0.46 5.92
C ASN A 254 -10.01 -1.10 5.28
N LEU A 255 -11.12 -1.15 6.02
CA LEU A 255 -12.42 -1.56 5.53
C LEU A 255 -13.18 -0.34 5.00
N VAL A 256 -13.72 -0.48 3.81
CA VAL A 256 -14.58 0.48 3.11
C VAL A 256 -15.74 -0.27 2.43
N GLN A 257 -16.53 0.41 1.60
CA GLN A 257 -17.63 -0.19 0.87
C GLN A 257 -17.57 0.13 -0.62
N THR A 258 -18.19 -0.71 -1.43
CA THR A 258 -18.43 -0.44 -2.85
C THR A 258 -19.67 0.44 -3.03
N THR A 259 -19.93 0.87 -4.27
CA THR A 259 -21.15 1.60 -4.65
C THR A 259 -22.46 0.85 -4.31
N GLU A 260 -22.44 -0.47 -4.22
CA GLU A 260 -23.58 -1.29 -3.81
C GLU A 260 -23.58 -1.62 -2.31
N GLY A 261 -22.65 -1.06 -1.55
CA GLY A 261 -22.54 -1.23 -0.09
C GLY A 261 -22.06 -2.61 0.34
N SER A 262 -21.34 -3.34 -0.51
CA SER A 262 -20.60 -4.54 -0.14
C SER A 262 -19.21 -4.16 0.41
N ALA A 263 -18.64 -5.04 1.23
CA ALA A 263 -17.34 -4.81 1.87
C ALA A 263 -16.19 -4.79 0.85
N ALA A 264 -15.21 -3.92 1.09
CA ALA A 264 -13.96 -3.86 0.36
C ALA A 264 -12.81 -3.52 1.31
N PHE A 265 -11.63 -4.07 1.06
CA PHE A 265 -10.41 -3.72 1.77
C PHE A 265 -9.49 -2.90 0.88
N VAL A 266 -8.93 -1.81 1.41
CA VAL A 266 -7.95 -0.96 0.73
C VAL A 266 -6.76 -0.80 1.67
N HIS A 267 -5.55 -1.27 1.26
CA HIS A 267 -4.41 -1.21 2.15
C HIS A 267 -3.08 -1.37 1.42
N GLY A 268 -2.16 -0.44 1.66
CA GLY A 268 -0.84 -0.38 1.07
C GLY A 268 -0.87 -0.10 -0.43
N GLY A 269 0.12 0.60 -0.93
CA GLY A 269 0.16 1.06 -2.30
C GLY A 269 1.54 1.07 -2.97
N PRO A 270 2.35 -0.02 -2.86
CA PRO A 270 3.67 -0.04 -3.46
C PRO A 270 3.59 0.01 -4.98
N PHE A 271 4.49 0.75 -5.63
CA PHE A 271 4.56 0.79 -7.09
C PHE A 271 5.15 -0.51 -7.66
N ALA A 272 4.57 -1.01 -8.75
CA ALA A 272 4.99 -2.26 -9.37
C ALA A 272 6.32 -2.15 -10.13
N ASN A 273 6.71 -0.98 -10.59
CA ASN A 273 8.00 -0.75 -11.25
C ASN A 273 9.17 -0.71 -10.25
N ILE A 274 8.91 -0.51 -8.95
CA ILE A 274 9.92 -0.40 -7.90
C ILE A 274 9.83 -1.56 -6.91
N ALA A 275 8.60 -1.91 -6.49
CA ALA A 275 8.34 -3.00 -5.56
C ALA A 275 7.42 -4.05 -6.21
N HIS A 276 6.58 -4.74 -5.41
CA HIS A 276 5.73 -5.83 -5.91
C HIS A 276 4.37 -5.38 -6.46
N GLY A 277 3.99 -4.10 -6.28
CA GLY A 277 2.84 -3.50 -6.95
C GLY A 277 1.47 -4.08 -6.64
N CYS A 278 1.31 -4.67 -5.45
CA CYS A 278 0.07 -5.28 -5.00
C CYS A 278 -0.31 -4.71 -3.62
N ASN A 279 -1.59 -4.83 -3.24
CA ASN A 279 -2.01 -4.54 -1.88
C ASN A 279 -1.32 -5.48 -0.86
N SER A 280 -1.47 -5.19 0.44
CA SER A 280 -0.80 -5.97 1.48
C SER A 280 -1.26 -7.43 1.53
N ILE A 281 -0.39 -8.29 2.03
CA ILE A 281 -0.72 -9.68 2.37
C ILE A 281 -1.86 -9.70 3.39
N LEU A 282 -1.80 -8.85 4.40
CA LEU A 282 -2.77 -8.77 5.48
C LEU A 282 -4.17 -8.40 4.96
N ALA A 283 -4.29 -7.41 4.06
CA ALA A 283 -5.58 -7.06 3.47
C ALA A 283 -6.18 -8.19 2.63
N THR A 284 -5.35 -8.89 1.85
CA THR A 284 -5.83 -10.05 1.07
C THR A 284 -6.29 -11.20 1.98
N LYS A 285 -5.51 -11.54 3.01
CA LYS A 285 -5.89 -12.58 3.98
C LYS A 285 -7.11 -12.19 4.80
N MET A 286 -7.23 -10.91 5.19
CA MET A 286 -8.41 -10.38 5.87
C MET A 286 -9.66 -10.53 5.00
N ALA A 287 -9.59 -10.13 3.73
CA ALA A 287 -10.68 -10.33 2.79
C ALA A 287 -11.04 -11.82 2.61
N MET A 288 -10.04 -12.71 2.55
CA MET A 288 -10.24 -14.16 2.44
C MET A 288 -10.80 -14.79 3.73
N THR A 289 -10.56 -14.19 4.88
CA THR A 289 -11.17 -14.64 6.15
C THR A 289 -12.69 -14.43 6.16
N PHE A 290 -13.16 -13.35 5.54
CA PHE A 290 -14.55 -12.93 5.59
C PHE A 290 -15.32 -13.08 4.27
N GLY A 291 -14.65 -13.45 3.18
CA GLY A 291 -15.25 -13.66 1.86
C GLY A 291 -14.96 -15.06 1.30
N ASP A 292 -15.96 -15.65 0.63
CA ASP A 292 -15.80 -16.91 -0.08
C ASP A 292 -15.01 -16.70 -1.40
N TYR A 293 -15.12 -15.51 -1.97
CA TYR A 293 -14.40 -15.05 -3.16
C TYR A 293 -13.72 -13.72 -2.86
N VAL A 294 -12.45 -13.64 -3.19
CA VAL A 294 -11.68 -12.40 -3.05
C VAL A 294 -11.10 -12.01 -4.39
N VAL A 295 -11.44 -10.80 -4.84
CA VAL A 295 -10.91 -10.25 -6.09
C VAL A 295 -9.82 -9.25 -5.75
N THR A 296 -8.66 -9.40 -6.36
CA THR A 296 -7.53 -8.49 -6.18
C THR A 296 -6.85 -8.21 -7.51
N GLU A 297 -5.98 -7.20 -7.53
CA GLU A 297 -5.27 -6.79 -8.75
C GLU A 297 -3.76 -6.73 -8.55
N ALA A 298 -3.02 -6.75 -9.65
CA ALA A 298 -1.59 -6.45 -9.69
C ALA A 298 -1.31 -5.24 -10.59
N GLY A 299 -0.33 -4.42 -10.21
CA GLY A 299 0.02 -3.20 -10.95
C GLY A 299 0.59 -3.48 -12.33
N PHE A 300 0.44 -2.55 -13.27
CA PHE A 300 0.90 -2.68 -14.65
C PHE A 300 0.26 -3.87 -15.41
N GLY A 301 1.00 -4.51 -16.30
CA GLY A 301 0.57 -5.68 -17.06
C GLY A 301 0.98 -7.01 -16.40
N ALA A 302 0.64 -8.10 -17.06
CA ALA A 302 0.93 -9.45 -16.58
C ALA A 302 2.43 -9.75 -16.55
N ASP A 303 3.16 -9.19 -17.49
CA ASP A 303 4.62 -9.29 -17.66
C ASP A 303 5.42 -8.67 -16.50
N LEU A 304 4.83 -7.80 -15.70
CA LEU A 304 5.48 -7.15 -14.55
C LEU A 304 4.69 -7.38 -13.24
N GLY A 305 3.46 -6.92 -13.18
CA GLY A 305 2.68 -6.91 -11.95
C GLY A 305 2.20 -8.28 -11.54
N ALA A 306 1.64 -9.08 -12.46
CA ALA A 306 1.23 -10.44 -12.14
C ALA A 306 2.43 -11.34 -11.85
N GLU A 307 3.53 -11.19 -12.58
CA GLU A 307 4.78 -11.91 -12.28
C GLU A 307 5.23 -11.64 -10.84
N LYS A 308 5.30 -10.38 -10.42
CA LYS A 308 5.66 -10.02 -9.04
C LYS A 308 4.62 -10.48 -8.01
N PHE A 309 3.34 -10.49 -8.36
CA PHE A 309 2.29 -11.03 -7.52
C PHE A 309 2.54 -12.49 -7.19
N TYR A 310 2.84 -13.32 -8.20
CA TYR A 310 3.15 -14.74 -8.00
C TYR A 310 4.51 -14.94 -7.33
N ASN A 311 5.56 -14.31 -7.85
CA ASN A 311 6.94 -14.58 -7.45
C ASN A 311 7.34 -13.93 -6.11
N ILE A 312 6.66 -12.88 -5.70
CA ILE A 312 6.95 -12.18 -4.43
C ILE A 312 5.81 -12.41 -3.43
N LYS A 313 4.61 -11.88 -3.72
CA LYS A 313 3.49 -11.90 -2.75
C LYS A 313 3.02 -13.31 -2.45
N CYS A 314 2.73 -14.12 -3.46
CA CYS A 314 2.26 -15.49 -3.27
C CYS A 314 3.31 -16.37 -2.61
N ARG A 315 4.56 -16.30 -3.04
CA ARG A 315 5.66 -17.07 -2.41
C ARG A 315 5.86 -16.72 -0.94
N LYS A 316 5.75 -15.43 -0.60
CA LYS A 316 5.90 -14.98 0.80
C LYS A 316 4.72 -15.36 1.67
N SER A 317 3.51 -15.29 1.14
CA SER A 317 2.26 -15.43 1.91
C SER A 317 1.66 -16.83 1.89
N GLY A 318 2.08 -17.70 0.97
CA GLY A 318 1.43 -18.99 0.70
C GLY A 318 0.10 -18.86 -0.06
N LEU A 319 -0.30 -17.65 -0.46
CA LEU A 319 -1.52 -17.42 -1.24
C LEU A 319 -1.44 -18.06 -2.62
N GLN A 320 -2.55 -18.65 -3.08
CA GLN A 320 -2.66 -19.28 -4.39
C GLN A 320 -3.95 -18.83 -5.08
N PRO A 321 -3.88 -17.94 -6.08
CA PRO A 321 -5.06 -17.61 -6.89
C PRO A 321 -5.59 -18.87 -7.58
N LYS A 322 -6.90 -19.07 -7.46
CA LYS A 322 -7.61 -20.17 -8.15
C LYS A 322 -8.03 -19.78 -9.56
N LEU A 323 -8.08 -18.46 -9.83
CA LEU A 323 -8.42 -17.90 -11.14
C LEU A 323 -7.60 -16.64 -11.38
N CYS A 324 -7.16 -16.46 -12.62
CA CYS A 324 -6.59 -15.21 -13.11
C CYS A 324 -7.47 -14.71 -14.27
N LEU A 325 -8.05 -13.52 -14.09
CA LEU A 325 -8.72 -12.80 -15.16
C LEU A 325 -7.70 -11.94 -15.87
N LEU A 326 -7.30 -12.41 -17.07
CA LEU A 326 -6.41 -11.68 -17.96
C LEU A 326 -7.23 -11.08 -19.10
N TYR A 327 -7.19 -9.76 -19.27
CA TYR A 327 -7.87 -9.06 -20.35
C TYR A 327 -6.93 -8.12 -21.10
N THR A 328 -7.33 -7.80 -22.33
CA THR A 328 -6.67 -6.78 -23.14
C THR A 328 -7.31 -5.42 -22.84
N SER A 329 -6.52 -4.34 -22.79
CA SER A 329 -7.05 -3.01 -23.06
C SER A 329 -7.46 -3.00 -24.51
N ASP A 330 -8.65 -2.48 -24.80
CA ASP A 330 -9.19 -2.45 -26.15
C ASP A 330 -8.18 -1.96 -27.20
N ALA A 331 -7.60 -2.91 -27.88
CA ALA A 331 -7.01 -2.68 -29.18
C ALA A 331 -8.05 -2.93 -30.30
N ALA A 332 -9.30 -3.12 -29.90
CA ALA A 332 -10.38 -3.43 -30.84
C ALA A 332 -11.02 -2.16 -31.45
N ASP A 333 -10.59 -0.98 -31.02
CA ASP A 333 -11.09 0.31 -31.52
C ASP A 333 -10.07 1.03 -32.43
N ASP A 334 -9.05 0.33 -32.94
CA ASP A 334 -8.14 0.82 -33.97
C ASP A 334 -8.58 0.33 -35.37
#